data_c2b659909271038d8fdf626727c8caf5
#
_entry.id   c2b659909271038d8fdf626727c8caf5
#
_cell.length_a   1.000
_cell.length_b   1.000
_cell.length_c   1.000
_cell.angle_alpha   90.00
_cell.angle_beta   90.00
_cell.angle_gamma   90.00
#
_symmetry.space_group_name_H-M   'P 1'
#
loop_
_entity.id
_entity.type
_entity.pdbx_description
1 polymer ?
#
loop_
_entity_poly.entity_id
_entity_poly.type
_entity_poly.pdbx_seq_one_letter_code
_entity_poly.pdbx_strand_id
1 'polypeptide(L)'
;MKTNQSQTAPAEARENIMGTMEINPLLLKLSIPMMISMLVQALYNVVDSVFVSHVSESALTAVSLAFSLQNVMIAVGVGTGVGVNALLSKSLGEKNQSRANATAENGIFLSLCSFAVFFVIGLTCMKPYFYAQTSDAVIAQQGIQYLSVCCIFSLGLFTQTMGEKLLAATGRTYLSMISQLVGAVVNIVLDPIFIFGYCGEALSGTTGAAAATVIGQFCGAGMTLYFNLNKNPDIQISFRGFRPSAKAIGRIYTVGLPSIAMQCVGSVMTFFMNQILMAFSATAVAVFGVYFKLQSFVFMPIFGMNNGMVPIISYNYGARKPERVKKTIRLAVFYAECIMLVGFCIFQFLPDKLLGLFAASNAMLAIGVPALRIICPHFLLAGAGIVLSSVFQALGNGVFSLTVSICRQLVVLIPAAWLLSRTGEVNMVWWAFIIAEVVSLALSLVFMARINRTVIVPLSEKQDAAV
;
A
#
# COMPACT_ATOMS: atom_id res chain seq x y z
N MET A 1 -1.71 58.68 -26.03
CA MET A 1 -1.28 57.27 -25.78
C MET A 1 -2.06 56.72 -24.61
N LYS A 2 -3.11 55.94 -24.83
CA LYS A 2 -3.88 55.25 -23.79
C LYS A 2 -3.35 53.84 -23.71
N THR A 3 -2.66 53.50 -22.63
CA THR A 3 -2.21 52.17 -22.27
C THR A 3 -3.41 51.34 -21.85
N ASN A 4 -3.84 50.43 -22.71
CA ASN A 4 -4.81 49.37 -22.40
C ASN A 4 -4.14 48.36 -21.45
N GLN A 5 -4.42 48.46 -20.17
CA GLN A 5 -4.22 47.35 -19.22
C GLN A 5 -5.40 46.39 -19.41
N SER A 6 -5.21 45.36 -20.20
CA SER A 6 -6.08 44.18 -20.16
C SER A 6 -5.88 43.46 -18.84
N GLN A 7 -6.74 43.75 -17.88
CA GLN A 7 -6.94 42.91 -16.70
C GLN A 7 -7.46 41.57 -17.20
N THR A 8 -6.58 40.59 -17.32
CA THR A 8 -6.98 39.19 -17.41
C THR A 8 -7.74 38.84 -16.14
N ALA A 9 -9.05 38.65 -16.27
CA ALA A 9 -9.88 38.12 -15.20
C ALA A 9 -9.24 36.82 -14.66
N PRO A 10 -9.21 36.58 -13.34
CA PRO A 10 -8.70 35.34 -12.79
C PRO A 10 -9.54 34.22 -13.37
N ALA A 11 -8.89 33.24 -14.01
CA ALA A 11 -9.55 32.05 -14.50
C ALA A 11 -10.34 31.45 -13.32
N GLU A 12 -11.66 31.37 -13.45
CA GLU A 12 -12.52 30.70 -12.46
C GLU A 12 -11.89 29.34 -12.18
N ALA A 13 -11.45 29.12 -10.95
CA ALA A 13 -10.80 27.91 -10.51
C ALA A 13 -11.79 26.76 -10.78
N ARG A 14 -11.56 25.98 -11.83
CA ARG A 14 -12.37 24.79 -12.15
C ARG A 14 -12.48 23.96 -10.88
N GLU A 15 -13.68 23.85 -10.34
CA GLU A 15 -13.91 23.02 -9.15
C GLU A 15 -13.46 21.58 -9.45
N ASN A 16 -12.63 21.02 -8.59
CA ASN A 16 -12.13 19.66 -8.76
C ASN A 16 -13.31 18.67 -8.75
N ILE A 17 -13.24 17.66 -9.60
CA ILE A 17 -14.29 16.61 -9.75
C ILE A 17 -14.67 15.96 -8.42
N MET A 18 -13.74 15.92 -7.44
CA MET A 18 -14.00 15.36 -6.11
C MET A 18 -15.05 16.14 -5.31
N GLY A 19 -15.27 17.42 -5.63
CA GLY A 19 -16.26 18.27 -4.98
C GLY A 19 -17.60 18.37 -5.70
N THR A 20 -17.66 18.07 -6.99
CA THR A 20 -18.81 18.32 -7.88
C THR A 20 -19.50 17.07 -8.37
N MET A 21 -18.72 16.05 -8.78
CA MET A 21 -19.27 14.81 -9.34
C MET A 21 -20.07 14.02 -8.31
N GLU A 22 -21.13 13.34 -8.72
CA GLU A 22 -21.88 12.43 -7.84
C GLU A 22 -20.97 11.34 -7.25
N ILE A 23 -21.19 10.98 -5.97
CA ILE A 23 -20.25 10.15 -5.19
C ILE A 23 -20.09 8.74 -5.77
N ASN A 24 -21.19 8.10 -6.21
CA ASN A 24 -21.12 6.73 -6.69
C ASN A 24 -20.23 6.60 -7.96
N PRO A 25 -20.49 7.32 -9.06
CA PRO A 25 -19.61 7.26 -10.23
C PRO A 25 -18.22 7.84 -9.95
N LEU A 26 -18.07 8.81 -9.03
CA LEU A 26 -16.77 9.34 -8.62
C LEU A 26 -15.92 8.27 -7.94
N LEU A 27 -16.50 7.56 -6.98
CA LEU A 27 -15.78 6.48 -6.24
C LEU A 27 -15.31 5.40 -7.21
N LEU A 28 -16.17 4.94 -8.11
CA LEU A 28 -15.80 3.94 -9.11
C LEU A 28 -14.73 4.46 -10.08
N LYS A 29 -14.88 5.71 -10.57
CA LYS A 29 -13.92 6.33 -11.48
C LYS A 29 -12.51 6.46 -10.90
N LEU A 30 -12.41 6.75 -9.59
CA LEU A 30 -11.11 6.88 -8.94
C LEU A 30 -10.58 5.53 -8.42
N SER A 31 -11.45 4.62 -8.03
CA SER A 31 -11.06 3.34 -7.43
C SER A 31 -10.68 2.28 -8.46
N ILE A 32 -11.43 2.14 -9.56
CA ILE A 32 -11.17 1.08 -10.56
C ILE A 32 -9.75 1.14 -11.12
N PRO A 33 -9.19 2.29 -11.53
CA PRO A 33 -7.80 2.35 -11.97
C PRO A 33 -6.82 1.89 -10.89
N MET A 34 -7.05 2.27 -9.64
CA MET A 34 -6.17 1.89 -8.52
C MET A 34 -6.31 0.40 -8.17
N MET A 35 -7.49 -0.19 -8.31
CA MET A 35 -7.71 -1.63 -8.15
C MET A 35 -6.94 -2.42 -9.21
N ILE A 36 -7.00 -1.98 -10.47
CA ILE A 36 -6.23 -2.58 -11.58
C ILE A 36 -4.74 -2.47 -11.29
N SER A 37 -4.25 -1.31 -10.88
CA SER A 37 -2.85 -1.10 -10.49
C SER A 37 -2.38 -2.09 -9.43
N MET A 38 -3.15 -2.28 -8.37
CA MET A 38 -2.81 -3.18 -7.28
C MET A 38 -2.81 -4.65 -7.72
N LEU A 39 -3.76 -5.06 -8.58
CA LEU A 39 -3.78 -6.40 -9.15
C LEU A 39 -2.56 -6.65 -10.06
N VAL A 40 -2.20 -5.69 -10.90
CA VAL A 40 -1.01 -5.78 -11.74
C VAL A 40 0.26 -5.84 -10.91
N GLN A 41 0.34 -5.09 -9.81
CA GLN A 41 1.46 -5.16 -8.88
C GLN A 41 1.57 -6.54 -8.23
N ALA A 42 0.44 -7.14 -7.81
CA ALA A 42 0.44 -8.50 -7.27
C ALA A 42 0.90 -9.52 -8.32
N LEU A 43 0.43 -9.37 -9.56
CA LEU A 43 0.81 -10.25 -10.66
C LEU A 43 2.31 -10.14 -11.00
N TYR A 44 2.82 -8.93 -11.11
CA TYR A 44 4.24 -8.73 -11.43
C TYR A 44 5.16 -9.31 -10.34
N ASN A 45 4.82 -9.19 -9.06
CA ASN A 45 5.58 -9.80 -7.97
C ASN A 45 5.64 -11.33 -8.06
N VAL A 46 4.57 -11.97 -8.55
CA VAL A 46 4.54 -13.41 -8.80
C VAL A 46 5.45 -13.76 -9.98
N VAL A 47 5.35 -13.01 -11.08
CA VAL A 47 6.13 -13.23 -12.31
C VAL A 47 7.63 -13.08 -12.03
N ASP A 48 8.06 -12.03 -11.34
CA ASP A 48 9.45 -11.80 -10.93
C ASP A 48 9.98 -12.98 -10.09
N SER A 49 9.20 -13.43 -9.10
CA SER A 49 9.56 -14.60 -8.29
C SER A 49 9.71 -15.88 -9.12
N VAL A 50 8.90 -16.07 -10.15
CA VAL A 50 9.01 -17.21 -11.07
C VAL A 50 10.30 -17.12 -11.88
N PHE A 51 10.64 -15.98 -12.45
CA PHE A 51 11.89 -15.81 -13.20
C PHE A 51 13.12 -16.05 -12.33
N VAL A 52 13.16 -15.46 -11.13
CA VAL A 52 14.27 -15.67 -10.19
C VAL A 52 14.40 -17.13 -9.78
N SER A 53 13.30 -17.87 -9.61
CA SER A 53 13.33 -19.29 -9.25
C SER A 53 13.98 -20.19 -10.34
N HIS A 54 13.95 -19.76 -11.60
CA HIS A 54 14.61 -20.48 -12.70
C HIS A 54 16.13 -20.28 -12.73
N VAL A 55 16.68 -19.32 -12.01
CA VAL A 55 18.14 -19.09 -11.92
C VAL A 55 18.77 -20.14 -11.02
N SER A 56 18.37 -20.15 -9.76
CA SER A 56 18.81 -21.10 -8.74
C SER A 56 17.97 -20.99 -7.48
N GLU A 57 17.94 -22.05 -6.68
CA GLU A 57 17.31 -22.06 -5.37
C GLU A 57 17.97 -21.05 -4.40
N SER A 58 19.28 -20.90 -4.49
CA SER A 58 20.04 -19.89 -3.71
C SER A 58 19.67 -18.46 -4.09
N ALA A 59 19.41 -18.18 -5.38
CA ALA A 59 18.97 -16.85 -5.82
C ALA A 59 17.57 -16.50 -5.27
N LEU A 60 16.64 -17.45 -5.32
CA LEU A 60 15.31 -17.27 -4.75
C LEU A 60 15.37 -17.05 -3.23
N THR A 61 16.23 -17.78 -2.53
CA THR A 61 16.44 -17.60 -1.09
C THR A 61 17.03 -16.23 -0.78
N ALA A 62 18.04 -15.79 -1.55
CA ALA A 62 18.67 -14.48 -1.40
C ALA A 62 17.66 -13.33 -1.57
N VAL A 63 16.81 -13.37 -2.61
CA VAL A 63 15.76 -12.37 -2.83
C VAL A 63 14.72 -12.43 -1.73
N SER A 64 14.36 -13.61 -1.23
CA SER A 64 13.41 -13.76 -0.12
C SER A 64 13.93 -13.13 1.19
N LEU A 65 15.23 -13.28 1.49
CA LEU A 65 15.85 -12.61 2.63
C LEU A 65 15.95 -11.08 2.44
N ALA A 66 16.18 -10.62 1.21
CA ALA A 66 16.20 -9.21 0.85
C ALA A 66 14.82 -8.54 1.03
N PHE A 67 13.74 -9.30 0.84
CA PHE A 67 12.36 -8.79 0.85
C PHE A 67 12.01 -8.05 2.14
N SER A 68 12.54 -8.46 3.29
CA SER A 68 12.26 -7.82 4.57
C SER A 68 12.69 -6.35 4.60
N LEU A 69 13.90 -6.02 4.17
CA LEU A 69 14.38 -4.64 4.11
C LEU A 69 13.75 -3.87 2.94
N GLN A 70 13.52 -4.54 1.81
CA GLN A 70 12.81 -3.96 0.68
C GLN A 70 11.38 -3.57 1.07
N ASN A 71 10.69 -4.38 1.88
CA ASN A 71 9.36 -4.06 2.39
C ASN A 71 9.37 -2.83 3.31
N VAL A 72 10.40 -2.65 4.14
CA VAL A 72 10.58 -1.43 4.95
C VAL A 72 10.76 -0.21 4.04
N MET A 73 11.55 -0.32 2.98
CA MET A 73 11.75 0.75 2.00
C MET A 73 10.43 1.15 1.32
N ILE A 74 9.65 0.16 0.89
CA ILE A 74 8.31 0.37 0.31
C ILE A 74 7.37 1.01 1.34
N ALA A 75 7.38 0.51 2.59
CA ALA A 75 6.56 1.04 3.68
C ALA A 75 6.83 2.51 3.95
N VAL A 76 8.09 2.93 3.93
CA VAL A 76 8.48 4.35 4.10
C VAL A 76 7.94 5.19 2.94
N GLY A 77 8.10 4.75 1.70
CA GLY A 77 7.59 5.46 0.51
C GLY A 77 6.07 5.59 0.52
N VAL A 78 5.37 4.46 0.66
CA VAL A 78 3.90 4.40 0.64
C VAL A 78 3.31 5.14 1.82
N GLY A 79 3.83 4.94 3.04
CA GLY A 79 3.29 5.58 4.25
C GLY A 79 3.46 7.10 4.23
N THR A 80 4.64 7.61 3.82
CA THR A 80 4.85 9.05 3.60
C THR A 80 3.87 9.57 2.54
N GLY A 81 3.70 8.84 1.45
CA GLY A 81 2.77 9.18 0.37
C GLY A 81 1.30 9.21 0.81
N VAL A 82 0.87 8.34 1.73
CA VAL A 82 -0.49 8.37 2.32
C VAL A 82 -0.70 9.65 3.10
N GLY A 83 0.29 10.08 3.90
CA GLY A 83 0.23 11.35 4.62
C GLY A 83 0.14 12.56 3.70
N VAL A 84 0.91 12.57 2.62
CA VAL A 84 0.86 13.62 1.59
C VAL A 84 -0.50 13.62 0.88
N ASN A 85 -1.00 12.46 0.47
CA ASN A 85 -2.30 12.33 -0.19
C ASN A 85 -3.44 12.92 0.67
N ALA A 86 -3.53 12.53 1.93
CA ALA A 86 -4.57 13.02 2.84
C ALA A 86 -4.48 14.55 3.06
N LEU A 87 -3.29 15.08 3.30
CA LEU A 87 -3.10 16.52 3.55
C LEU A 87 -3.30 17.36 2.29
N LEU A 88 -2.80 16.89 1.15
CA LEU A 88 -2.94 17.59 -0.14
C LEU A 88 -4.41 17.67 -0.57
N SER A 89 -5.12 16.52 -0.58
CA SER A 89 -6.54 16.48 -0.95
C SER A 89 -7.39 17.36 -0.03
N LYS A 90 -7.12 17.34 1.29
CA LYS A 90 -7.76 18.22 2.26
C LYS A 90 -7.51 19.70 1.93
N SER A 91 -6.26 20.06 1.63
CA SER A 91 -5.89 21.45 1.31
C SER A 91 -6.56 21.95 0.03
N LEU A 92 -6.73 21.08 -0.97
CA LEU A 92 -7.50 21.39 -2.18
C LEU A 92 -8.99 21.57 -1.86
N GLY A 93 -9.57 20.75 -0.98
CA GLY A 93 -10.93 20.91 -0.51
C GLY A 93 -11.16 22.22 0.26
N GLU A 94 -10.19 22.64 1.06
CA GLU A 94 -10.17 23.94 1.75
C GLU A 94 -9.95 25.13 0.79
N LYS A 95 -9.76 24.89 -0.51
CA LYS A 95 -9.39 25.89 -1.54
C LYS A 95 -8.12 26.66 -1.19
N ASN A 96 -7.21 26.06 -0.41
CA ASN A 96 -5.95 26.65 0.00
C ASN A 96 -4.80 26.16 -0.90
N GLN A 97 -4.65 26.82 -2.06
CA GLN A 97 -3.67 26.46 -3.08
C GLN A 97 -2.22 26.54 -2.57
N SER A 98 -1.90 27.56 -1.78
CA SER A 98 -0.55 27.72 -1.18
C SER A 98 -0.17 26.53 -0.30
N ARG A 99 -1.10 26.06 0.52
CA ARG A 99 -0.89 24.90 1.38
C ARG A 99 -0.85 23.59 0.58
N ALA A 100 -1.63 23.48 -0.49
CA ALA A 100 -1.60 22.32 -1.39
C ALA A 100 -0.22 22.22 -2.06
N ASN A 101 0.28 23.31 -2.66
CA ASN A 101 1.59 23.34 -3.29
C ASN A 101 2.71 23.06 -2.28
N ALA A 102 2.69 23.70 -1.11
CA ALA A 102 3.65 23.42 -0.05
C ALA A 102 3.63 21.96 0.42
N THR A 103 2.46 21.31 0.45
CA THR A 103 2.35 19.89 0.79
C THR A 103 3.00 19.02 -0.28
N ALA A 104 2.77 19.30 -1.57
CA ALA A 104 3.37 18.57 -2.67
C ALA A 104 4.90 18.71 -2.68
N GLU A 105 5.41 19.93 -2.52
CA GLU A 105 6.85 20.21 -2.49
C GLU A 105 7.55 19.54 -1.30
N ASN A 106 6.96 19.61 -0.10
CA ASN A 106 7.50 18.93 1.08
C ASN A 106 7.41 17.39 0.91
N GLY A 107 6.38 16.87 0.25
CA GLY A 107 6.28 15.45 -0.07
C GLY A 107 7.43 14.97 -0.96
N ILE A 108 7.75 15.70 -2.02
CA ILE A 108 8.89 15.41 -2.90
C ILE A 108 10.21 15.53 -2.12
N PHE A 109 10.37 16.55 -1.29
CA PHE A 109 11.55 16.69 -0.44
C PHE A 109 11.73 15.50 0.51
N LEU A 110 10.67 15.03 1.17
CA LEU A 110 10.71 13.85 2.03
C LEU A 110 11.03 12.56 1.25
N SER A 111 10.58 12.46 0.02
CA SER A 111 10.93 11.38 -0.91
C SER A 111 12.44 11.34 -1.18
N LEU A 112 13.04 12.52 -1.45
CA LEU A 112 14.49 12.64 -1.63
C LEU A 112 15.28 12.36 -0.34
N CYS A 113 14.78 12.78 0.82
CA CYS A 113 15.38 12.44 2.11
C CYS A 113 15.35 10.92 2.35
N SER A 114 14.21 10.26 2.06
CA SER A 114 14.08 8.82 2.19
C SER A 114 15.05 8.10 1.25
N PHE A 115 15.16 8.54 0.00
CA PHE A 115 16.17 8.04 -0.92
C PHE A 115 17.60 8.17 -0.35
N ALA A 116 17.96 9.35 0.17
CA ALA A 116 19.30 9.58 0.73
C ALA A 116 19.62 8.62 1.89
N VAL A 117 18.64 8.35 2.76
CA VAL A 117 18.78 7.39 3.85
C VAL A 117 19.03 5.97 3.31
N PHE A 118 18.19 5.50 2.37
CA PHE A 118 18.34 4.15 1.82
C PHE A 118 19.56 4.01 0.91
N PHE A 119 19.99 5.09 0.25
CA PHE A 119 21.25 5.14 -0.48
C PHE A 119 22.44 4.85 0.45
N VAL A 120 22.52 5.53 1.61
CA VAL A 120 23.55 5.29 2.62
C VAL A 120 23.46 3.87 3.18
N ILE A 121 22.25 3.39 3.50
CA ILE A 121 22.03 2.01 3.95
C ILE A 121 22.51 1.00 2.89
N GLY A 122 22.23 1.25 1.60
CA GLY A 122 22.68 0.41 0.49
C GLY A 122 24.20 0.31 0.37
N LEU A 123 24.92 1.39 0.70
CA LEU A 123 26.38 1.40 0.66
C LEU A 123 27.05 0.77 1.89
N THR A 124 26.41 0.87 3.07
CA THR A 124 27.09 0.57 4.35
C THR A 124 26.56 -0.68 5.05
N CYS A 125 25.25 -0.96 4.97
CA CYS A 125 24.60 -1.94 5.84
C CYS A 125 24.34 -3.31 5.18
N MET A 126 24.56 -3.48 3.89
CA MET A 126 24.18 -4.71 3.18
C MET A 126 24.99 -5.93 3.64
N LYS A 127 26.29 -5.79 3.82
CA LYS A 127 27.15 -6.88 4.30
C LYS A 127 26.74 -7.36 5.70
N PRO A 128 26.72 -6.51 6.76
CA PRO A 128 26.28 -6.95 8.09
C PRO A 128 24.87 -7.49 8.11
N TYR A 129 23.96 -6.95 7.29
CA TYR A 129 22.58 -7.41 7.22
C TYR A 129 22.48 -8.87 6.74
N PHE A 130 23.14 -9.24 5.64
CA PHE A 130 23.06 -10.60 5.10
C PHE A 130 23.86 -11.61 5.92
N TYR A 131 25.07 -11.26 6.39
CA TYR A 131 25.86 -12.16 7.24
C TYR A 131 25.20 -12.42 8.61
N ALA A 132 24.29 -11.55 9.07
CA ALA A 132 23.49 -11.82 10.26
C ALA A 132 22.32 -12.79 9.99
N GLN A 133 21.91 -12.96 8.72
CA GLN A 133 20.75 -13.80 8.37
C GLN A 133 21.15 -15.20 7.84
N THR A 134 22.30 -15.32 7.20
CA THR A 134 22.76 -16.59 6.63
C THR A 134 24.26 -16.76 6.76
N SER A 135 24.69 -18.00 7.01
CA SER A 135 26.09 -18.43 6.98
C SER A 135 26.53 -18.88 5.59
N ASP A 136 25.60 -19.03 4.64
CA ASP A 136 25.93 -19.41 3.26
C ASP A 136 26.44 -18.18 2.50
N ALA A 137 27.72 -18.24 2.09
CA ALA A 137 28.42 -17.15 1.42
C ALA A 137 27.80 -16.84 0.04
N VAL A 138 27.27 -17.83 -0.68
CA VAL A 138 26.67 -17.66 -2.01
C VAL A 138 25.36 -16.89 -1.89
N ILE A 139 24.48 -17.33 -0.98
CA ILE A 139 23.20 -16.65 -0.70
C ILE A 139 23.44 -15.23 -0.21
N ALA A 140 24.40 -15.04 0.72
CA ALA A 140 24.76 -13.72 1.23
C ALA A 140 25.23 -12.79 0.11
N GLN A 141 26.14 -13.25 -0.76
CA GLN A 141 26.67 -12.44 -1.85
C GLN A 141 25.61 -12.05 -2.87
N GLN A 142 24.75 -13.00 -3.29
CA GLN A 142 23.63 -12.74 -4.21
C GLN A 142 22.64 -11.74 -3.62
N GLY A 143 22.32 -11.88 -2.33
CA GLY A 143 21.43 -10.96 -1.63
C GLY A 143 22.02 -9.55 -1.48
N ILE A 144 23.32 -9.45 -1.15
CA ILE A 144 24.04 -8.17 -1.08
C ILE A 144 23.98 -7.46 -2.45
N GLN A 145 24.27 -8.17 -3.53
CA GLN A 145 24.21 -7.60 -4.88
C GLN A 145 22.81 -7.09 -5.22
N TYR A 146 21.80 -7.92 -5.02
CA TYR A 146 20.40 -7.57 -5.27
C TYR A 146 19.95 -6.32 -4.50
N LEU A 147 20.09 -6.37 -3.18
CA LEU A 147 19.53 -5.34 -2.31
C LEU A 147 20.36 -4.04 -2.34
N SER A 148 21.67 -4.11 -2.57
CA SER A 148 22.50 -2.91 -2.79
C SER A 148 22.03 -2.14 -4.01
N VAL A 149 21.77 -2.81 -5.14
CA VAL A 149 21.23 -2.17 -6.35
C VAL A 149 19.88 -1.53 -6.06
N CYS A 150 18.95 -2.25 -5.42
CA CYS A 150 17.65 -1.73 -5.08
C CYS A 150 17.71 -0.48 -4.17
N CYS A 151 18.59 -0.48 -3.17
CA CYS A 151 18.73 0.63 -2.23
C CYS A 151 19.47 1.83 -2.83
N ILE A 152 20.58 1.61 -3.53
CA ILE A 152 21.37 2.69 -4.16
C ILE A 152 20.55 3.43 -5.23
N PHE A 153 19.76 2.70 -5.98
CA PHE A 153 18.90 3.27 -7.03
C PHE A 153 17.44 3.47 -6.60
N SER A 154 17.15 3.48 -5.31
CA SER A 154 15.78 3.65 -4.76
C SER A 154 15.12 4.99 -5.08
N LEU A 155 15.86 5.95 -5.69
CA LEU A 155 15.28 7.21 -6.17
C LEU A 155 14.09 6.98 -7.10
N GLY A 156 14.16 5.98 -7.98
CA GLY A 156 13.05 5.58 -8.85
C GLY A 156 11.80 5.22 -8.07
N LEU A 157 11.94 4.33 -7.07
CA LEU A 157 10.84 3.90 -6.21
C LEU A 157 10.19 5.08 -5.47
N PHE A 158 10.99 5.89 -4.78
CA PHE A 158 10.47 6.99 -3.97
C PHE A 158 9.82 8.08 -4.82
N THR A 159 10.41 8.41 -5.99
CA THR A 159 9.85 9.39 -6.92
C THR A 159 8.55 8.88 -7.56
N GLN A 160 8.52 7.62 -8.00
CA GLN A 160 7.32 7.00 -8.57
C GLN A 160 6.20 6.98 -7.56
N THR A 161 6.43 6.42 -6.36
CA THR A 161 5.42 6.32 -5.30
C THR A 161 4.87 7.68 -4.90
N MET A 162 5.73 8.68 -4.72
CA MET A 162 5.29 10.03 -4.38
C MET A 162 4.48 10.65 -5.52
N GLY A 163 4.95 10.54 -6.76
CA GLY A 163 4.26 11.06 -7.94
C GLY A 163 2.88 10.44 -8.14
N GLU A 164 2.74 9.13 -7.91
CA GLU A 164 1.44 8.43 -7.92
C GLU A 164 0.49 8.96 -6.84
N LYS A 165 0.99 9.23 -5.64
CA LYS A 165 0.18 9.78 -4.55
C LYS A 165 -0.25 11.22 -4.80
N LEU A 166 0.58 12.04 -5.45
CA LEU A 166 0.21 13.40 -5.89
C LEU A 166 -0.90 13.36 -6.95
N LEU A 167 -0.80 12.47 -7.93
CA LEU A 167 -1.85 12.26 -8.95
C LEU A 167 -3.15 11.76 -8.31
N ALA A 168 -3.08 10.81 -7.40
CA ALA A 168 -4.26 10.31 -6.69
C ALA A 168 -4.92 11.41 -5.84
N ALA A 169 -4.13 12.20 -5.12
CA ALA A 169 -4.60 13.29 -4.28
C ALA A 169 -5.35 14.40 -5.02
N THR A 170 -5.09 14.56 -6.31
CA THR A 170 -5.76 15.51 -7.21
C THR A 170 -6.92 14.87 -8.01
N GLY A 171 -7.23 13.59 -7.75
CA GLY A 171 -8.29 12.88 -8.45
C GLY A 171 -7.91 12.33 -9.83
N ARG A 172 -6.60 12.21 -10.12
CA ARG A 172 -6.07 11.72 -11.41
C ARG A 172 -5.54 10.29 -11.30
N THR A 173 -6.29 9.42 -10.66
CA THR A 173 -5.90 8.01 -10.41
C THR A 173 -5.65 7.21 -11.69
N TYR A 174 -6.30 7.56 -12.80
CA TYR A 174 -6.05 6.94 -14.10
C TYR A 174 -4.61 7.18 -14.59
N LEU A 175 -4.06 8.38 -14.39
CA LEU A 175 -2.67 8.69 -14.75
C LEU A 175 -1.69 7.98 -13.82
N SER A 176 -2.02 7.85 -12.55
CA SER A 176 -1.27 7.02 -11.59
C SER A 176 -1.22 5.56 -12.05
N MET A 177 -2.36 4.98 -12.45
CA MET A 177 -2.43 3.64 -13.02
C MET A 177 -1.51 3.46 -14.24
N ILE A 178 -1.56 4.38 -15.21
CA ILE A 178 -0.72 4.30 -16.41
C ILE A 178 0.76 4.28 -16.02
N SER A 179 1.19 5.14 -15.09
CA SER A 179 2.58 5.19 -14.65
C SER A 179 3.04 3.87 -14.03
N GLN A 180 2.19 3.28 -13.21
CA GLN A 180 2.47 1.99 -12.57
C GLN A 180 2.49 0.84 -13.60
N LEU A 181 1.55 0.84 -14.55
CA LEU A 181 1.53 -0.15 -15.63
C LEU A 181 2.80 -0.08 -16.50
N VAL A 182 3.24 1.13 -16.87
CA VAL A 182 4.49 1.30 -17.63
C VAL A 182 5.68 0.72 -16.86
N GLY A 183 5.80 1.03 -15.56
CA GLY A 183 6.87 0.47 -14.74
C GLY A 183 6.82 -1.06 -14.66
N ALA A 184 5.63 -1.63 -14.46
CA ALA A 184 5.43 -3.07 -14.37
C ALA A 184 5.73 -3.78 -15.70
N VAL A 185 5.25 -3.25 -16.83
CA VAL A 185 5.51 -3.82 -18.16
C VAL A 185 7.00 -3.79 -18.49
N VAL A 186 7.66 -2.66 -18.26
CA VAL A 186 9.11 -2.54 -18.47
C VAL A 186 9.86 -3.56 -17.61
N ASN A 187 9.52 -3.71 -16.34
CA ASN A 187 10.12 -4.72 -15.48
C ASN A 187 9.92 -6.14 -16.03
N ILE A 188 8.67 -6.57 -16.30
CA ILE A 188 8.35 -7.91 -16.83
C ILE A 188 9.08 -8.22 -18.14
N VAL A 189 9.27 -7.23 -19.01
CA VAL A 189 10.01 -7.41 -20.27
C VAL A 189 11.50 -7.52 -20.03
N LEU A 190 12.05 -6.73 -19.11
CA LEU A 190 13.49 -6.70 -18.83
C LEU A 190 13.96 -7.85 -17.93
N ASP A 191 13.09 -8.39 -17.08
CA ASP A 191 13.42 -9.50 -16.17
C ASP A 191 14.06 -10.68 -16.92
N PRO A 192 13.44 -11.32 -17.93
CA PRO A 192 14.08 -12.43 -18.61
C PRO A 192 15.35 -12.01 -19.36
N ILE A 193 15.41 -10.78 -19.88
CA ILE A 193 16.56 -10.29 -20.63
C ILE A 193 17.80 -10.16 -19.73
N PHE A 194 17.63 -9.62 -18.54
CA PHE A 194 18.73 -9.43 -17.61
C PHE A 194 19.01 -10.68 -16.78
N ILE A 195 17.98 -11.32 -16.24
CA ILE A 195 18.13 -12.49 -15.37
C ILE A 195 18.89 -13.62 -16.09
N PHE A 196 18.58 -13.88 -17.37
CA PHE A 196 19.25 -14.93 -18.15
C PHE A 196 20.57 -14.49 -18.81
N GLY A 197 21.01 -13.25 -18.56
CA GLY A 197 22.34 -12.77 -18.95
C GLY A 197 22.50 -12.40 -20.42
N TYR A 198 21.40 -12.13 -21.16
CA TYR A 198 21.51 -11.66 -22.56
C TYR A 198 22.25 -10.32 -22.72
N CYS A 199 22.35 -9.52 -21.64
CA CYS A 199 23.10 -8.27 -21.59
C CYS A 199 24.49 -8.39 -20.93
N GLY A 200 24.99 -9.63 -20.74
CA GLY A 200 26.29 -9.91 -20.15
C GLY A 200 26.22 -10.41 -18.69
N GLU A 201 27.26 -11.11 -18.26
CA GLU A 201 27.33 -11.79 -16.95
C GLU A 201 27.19 -10.81 -15.76
N ALA A 202 27.66 -9.58 -15.89
CA ALA A 202 27.60 -8.56 -14.83
C ALA A 202 26.16 -8.15 -14.45
N LEU A 203 25.20 -8.31 -15.38
CA LEU A 203 23.78 -8.03 -15.19
C LEU A 203 22.95 -9.33 -15.26
N SER A 204 23.46 -10.42 -14.74
CA SER A 204 22.75 -11.71 -14.71
C SER A 204 22.25 -12.09 -13.31
N GLY A 205 21.38 -13.07 -13.22
CA GLY A 205 20.87 -13.61 -11.97
C GLY A 205 20.16 -12.58 -11.10
N THR A 206 20.47 -12.53 -9.82
CA THR A 206 19.83 -11.61 -8.86
C THR A 206 20.13 -10.14 -9.16
N THR A 207 21.32 -9.81 -9.64
CA THR A 207 21.68 -8.45 -10.06
C THR A 207 20.84 -8.01 -11.25
N GLY A 208 20.58 -8.92 -12.20
CA GLY A 208 19.70 -8.66 -13.33
C GLY A 208 18.27 -8.37 -12.93
N ALA A 209 17.70 -9.15 -11.98
CA ALA A 209 16.38 -8.91 -11.43
C ALA A 209 16.28 -7.55 -10.73
N ALA A 210 17.30 -7.18 -9.93
CA ALA A 210 17.35 -5.86 -9.30
C ALA A 210 17.41 -4.73 -10.33
N ALA A 211 18.22 -4.88 -11.38
CA ALA A 211 18.35 -3.88 -12.44
C ALA A 211 17.06 -3.69 -13.22
N ALA A 212 16.35 -4.77 -13.58
CA ALA A 212 15.07 -4.71 -14.26
C ALA A 212 14.02 -3.99 -13.40
N THR A 213 13.94 -4.32 -12.12
CA THR A 213 13.05 -3.66 -11.15
C THR A 213 13.34 -2.16 -11.05
N VAL A 214 14.59 -1.78 -10.90
CA VAL A 214 15.03 -0.38 -10.80
C VAL A 214 14.70 0.39 -12.08
N ILE A 215 14.99 -0.16 -13.25
CA ILE A 215 14.68 0.50 -14.53
C ILE A 215 13.16 0.68 -14.68
N GLY A 216 12.36 -0.33 -14.35
CA GLY A 216 10.90 -0.21 -14.32
C GLY A 216 10.42 0.93 -13.43
N GLN A 217 10.98 1.06 -12.22
CA GLN A 217 10.67 2.14 -11.28
C GLN A 217 11.09 3.52 -11.82
N PHE A 218 12.24 3.64 -12.50
CA PHE A 218 12.64 4.90 -13.13
C PHE A 218 11.74 5.28 -14.30
N CYS A 219 11.29 4.32 -15.09
CA CYS A 219 10.30 4.58 -16.17
C CYS A 219 8.97 5.05 -15.58
N GLY A 220 8.47 4.39 -14.53
CA GLY A 220 7.28 4.83 -13.79
C GLY A 220 7.47 6.21 -13.16
N ALA A 221 8.63 6.48 -12.56
CA ALA A 221 8.98 7.80 -12.00
C ALA A 221 8.96 8.90 -13.06
N GLY A 222 9.56 8.65 -14.22
CA GLY A 222 9.55 9.58 -15.36
C GLY A 222 8.12 9.89 -15.82
N MET A 223 7.27 8.88 -15.91
CA MET A 223 5.85 9.05 -16.26
C MET A 223 5.09 9.86 -15.22
N THR A 224 5.27 9.58 -13.93
CA THR A 224 4.59 10.34 -12.86
C THR A 224 5.05 11.79 -12.82
N LEU A 225 6.34 12.06 -13.02
CA LEU A 225 6.87 13.42 -13.16
C LEU A 225 6.25 14.15 -14.35
N TYR A 226 6.26 13.53 -15.52
CA TYR A 226 5.65 14.10 -16.72
C TYR A 226 4.18 14.45 -16.49
N PHE A 227 3.40 13.55 -15.88
CA PHE A 227 1.98 13.79 -15.61
C PHE A 227 1.75 14.86 -14.55
N ASN A 228 2.52 14.89 -13.48
CA ASN A 228 2.38 15.91 -12.45
C ASN A 228 2.75 17.32 -12.96
N LEU A 229 3.75 17.43 -13.83
CA LEU A 229 4.18 18.72 -14.37
C LEU A 229 3.28 19.23 -15.51
N ASN A 230 2.77 18.33 -16.37
CA ASN A 230 2.09 18.74 -17.60
C ASN A 230 0.57 18.47 -17.61
N LYS A 231 0.08 17.54 -16.78
CA LYS A 231 -1.31 17.09 -16.77
C LYS A 231 -2.03 17.30 -15.44
N ASN A 232 -1.37 17.92 -14.46
CA ASN A 232 -1.91 18.14 -13.12
C ASN A 232 -1.96 19.64 -12.78
N PRO A 233 -2.97 20.39 -13.26
CA PRO A 233 -3.09 21.83 -13.01
C PRO A 233 -3.51 22.16 -11.55
N ASP A 234 -3.92 21.16 -10.75
CA ASP A 234 -4.37 21.37 -9.37
C ASP A 234 -3.21 21.64 -8.42
N ILE A 235 -1.97 21.36 -8.82
CA ILE A 235 -0.75 21.65 -8.05
C ILE A 235 0.28 22.32 -8.95
N GLN A 236 0.99 23.29 -8.36
CA GLN A 236 2.13 23.94 -9.00
C GLN A 236 3.38 23.63 -8.19
N ILE A 237 4.24 22.79 -8.76
CA ILE A 237 5.50 22.38 -8.12
C ILE A 237 6.57 23.35 -8.55
N SER A 238 7.11 24.13 -7.63
CA SER A 238 8.18 25.09 -7.87
C SER A 238 9.20 25.07 -6.73
N PHE A 239 10.38 24.56 -7.01
CA PHE A 239 11.47 24.57 -6.03
C PHE A 239 12.22 25.90 -5.95
N ARG A 240 11.81 26.91 -6.71
CA ARG A 240 12.43 28.24 -6.68
C ARG A 240 12.10 28.94 -5.35
N GLY A 241 13.09 29.02 -4.46
CA GLY A 241 12.91 29.55 -3.11
C GLY A 241 12.27 28.56 -2.11
N PHE A 242 12.19 27.29 -2.45
CA PHE A 242 11.67 26.25 -1.56
C PHE A 242 12.44 26.22 -0.23
N ARG A 243 11.70 26.16 0.87
CA ARG A 243 12.22 25.91 2.22
C ARG A 243 11.39 24.82 2.88
N PRO A 244 12.03 23.76 3.40
CA PRO A 244 11.32 22.72 4.13
C PRO A 244 10.49 23.32 5.27
N SER A 245 9.21 22.98 5.33
CA SER A 245 8.30 23.44 6.38
C SER A 245 8.10 22.36 7.43
N ALA A 246 8.69 22.54 8.61
CA ALA A 246 8.51 21.63 9.74
C ALA A 246 7.02 21.42 10.08
N LYS A 247 6.18 22.45 9.91
CA LYS A 247 4.73 22.35 10.13
C LYS A 247 4.03 21.46 9.09
N ALA A 248 4.42 21.55 7.82
CA ALA A 248 3.88 20.68 6.77
C ALA A 248 4.37 19.24 6.96
N ILE A 249 5.65 19.05 7.22
CA ILE A 249 6.28 17.74 7.47
C ILE A 249 5.61 17.06 8.69
N GLY A 250 5.44 17.77 9.81
CA GLY A 250 4.78 17.24 10.99
C GLY A 250 3.34 16.78 10.71
N ARG A 251 2.58 17.52 9.90
CA ARG A 251 1.22 17.15 9.49
C ARG A 251 1.19 15.94 8.55
N ILE A 252 2.15 15.84 7.63
CA ILE A 252 2.30 14.67 6.76
C ILE A 252 2.55 13.41 7.61
N TYR A 253 3.47 13.48 8.57
CA TYR A 253 3.83 12.35 9.41
C TYR A 253 2.82 12.03 10.51
N THR A 254 1.87 12.91 10.82
CA THR A 254 0.71 12.54 11.69
C THR A 254 -0.08 11.34 11.13
N VAL A 255 -0.13 11.20 9.82
CA VAL A 255 -0.76 10.05 9.14
C VAL A 255 0.30 9.12 8.55
N GLY A 256 1.39 9.67 8.02
CA GLY A 256 2.43 8.91 7.34
C GLY A 256 3.17 7.95 8.25
N LEU A 257 3.59 8.38 9.42
CA LEU A 257 4.35 7.54 10.36
C LEU A 257 3.50 6.35 10.90
N PRO A 258 2.25 6.55 11.34
CA PRO A 258 1.36 5.44 11.64
C PRO A 258 1.18 4.47 10.46
N SER A 259 1.09 4.97 9.23
CA SER A 259 0.94 4.14 8.02
C SER A 259 2.19 3.31 7.72
N ILE A 260 3.40 3.85 7.93
CA ILE A 260 4.66 3.12 7.86
C ILE A 260 4.66 1.98 8.89
N ALA A 261 4.34 2.30 10.16
CA ALA A 261 4.32 1.33 11.24
C ALA A 261 3.32 0.19 10.98
N MET A 262 2.13 0.51 10.44
CA MET A 262 1.12 -0.51 10.10
C MET A 262 1.64 -1.56 9.10
N GLN A 263 2.43 -1.17 8.11
CA GLN A 263 3.01 -2.11 7.14
C GLN A 263 4.06 -3.02 7.79
N CYS A 264 4.84 -2.48 8.72
CA CYS A 264 5.83 -3.26 9.48
C CYS A 264 5.16 -4.26 10.44
N VAL A 265 4.01 -3.92 11.02
CA VAL A 265 3.23 -4.80 11.92
C VAL A 265 2.88 -6.13 11.24
N GLY A 266 2.52 -6.10 9.94
CA GLY A 266 2.23 -7.31 9.18
C GLY A 266 3.40 -8.29 9.09
N SER A 267 4.62 -7.80 8.92
CA SER A 267 5.82 -8.63 8.89
C SER A 267 6.11 -9.29 10.25
N VAL A 268 5.93 -8.53 11.33
CA VAL A 268 6.09 -9.06 12.71
C VAL A 268 5.07 -10.16 12.98
N MET A 269 3.82 -9.95 12.60
CA MET A 269 2.74 -10.93 12.74
C MET A 269 3.07 -12.22 11.98
N THR A 270 3.50 -12.11 10.73
CA THR A 270 3.87 -13.27 9.91
C THR A 270 5.01 -14.07 10.53
N PHE A 271 6.01 -13.40 11.10
CA PHE A 271 7.12 -14.06 11.80
C PHE A 271 6.61 -14.92 12.96
N PHE A 272 5.82 -14.36 13.87
CA PHE A 272 5.31 -15.09 15.03
C PHE A 272 4.33 -16.21 14.65
N MET A 273 3.48 -16.00 13.65
CA MET A 273 2.59 -17.03 13.14
C MET A 273 3.37 -18.21 12.55
N ASN A 274 4.42 -17.96 11.81
CA ASN A 274 5.30 -19.01 11.30
C ASN A 274 5.95 -19.80 12.43
N GLN A 275 6.39 -19.16 13.53
CA GLN A 275 6.93 -19.86 14.69
C GLN A 275 5.88 -20.77 15.36
N ILE A 276 4.65 -20.30 15.52
CA ILE A 276 3.56 -21.09 16.08
C ILE A 276 3.23 -22.29 15.18
N LEU A 277 3.13 -22.10 13.87
CA LEU A 277 2.79 -23.15 12.93
C LEU A 277 3.93 -24.15 12.70
N MET A 278 5.20 -23.71 12.80
CA MET A 278 6.36 -24.60 12.71
C MET A 278 6.40 -25.64 13.83
N ALA A 279 5.81 -25.32 14.99
CA ALA A 279 5.68 -26.29 16.09
C ALA A 279 4.76 -27.49 15.75
N PHE A 280 3.89 -27.35 14.76
CA PHE A 280 3.07 -28.45 14.23
C PHE A 280 3.75 -29.17 13.08
N SER A 281 4.08 -28.46 12.00
CA SER A 281 4.79 -29.00 10.84
C SER A 281 5.26 -27.91 9.88
N ALA A 282 6.29 -28.22 9.08
CA ALA A 282 6.70 -27.35 7.97
C ALA A 282 5.59 -27.22 6.91
N THR A 283 4.74 -28.23 6.75
CA THR A 283 3.58 -28.19 5.84
C THR A 283 2.55 -27.15 6.28
N ALA A 284 2.31 -26.98 7.59
CA ALA A 284 1.40 -25.94 8.10
C ALA A 284 1.92 -24.52 7.77
N VAL A 285 3.22 -24.29 7.88
CA VAL A 285 3.86 -23.03 7.46
C VAL A 285 3.72 -22.82 5.95
N ALA A 286 3.91 -23.87 5.14
CA ALA A 286 3.73 -23.78 3.69
C ALA A 286 2.27 -23.44 3.31
N VAL A 287 1.28 -24.05 3.98
CA VAL A 287 -0.15 -23.71 3.82
C VAL A 287 -0.41 -22.24 4.12
N PHE A 288 0.16 -21.74 5.22
CA PHE A 288 0.02 -20.33 5.60
C PHE A 288 0.63 -19.37 4.55
N GLY A 289 1.79 -19.72 4.00
CA GLY A 289 2.42 -18.96 2.92
C GLY A 289 1.58 -18.92 1.64
N VAL A 290 0.98 -20.06 1.25
CA VAL A 290 0.07 -20.12 0.10
C VAL A 290 -1.22 -19.35 0.37
N TYR A 291 -1.78 -19.46 1.57
CA TYR A 291 -2.93 -18.68 1.99
C TYR A 291 -2.69 -17.17 1.79
N PHE A 292 -1.54 -16.63 2.24
CA PHE A 292 -1.20 -15.21 2.07
C PHE A 292 -1.12 -14.79 0.60
N LYS A 293 -0.55 -15.62 -0.26
CA LYS A 293 -0.50 -15.35 -1.70
C LYS A 293 -1.90 -15.32 -2.31
N LEU A 294 -2.74 -16.29 -1.99
CA LEU A 294 -4.13 -16.36 -2.44
C LEU A 294 -4.96 -15.18 -1.90
N GLN A 295 -4.84 -14.88 -0.63
CA GLN A 295 -5.51 -13.76 0.02
C GLN A 295 -5.17 -12.43 -0.66
N SER A 296 -3.93 -12.23 -1.10
CA SER A 296 -3.49 -11.00 -1.75
C SER A 296 -4.34 -10.65 -2.97
N PHE A 297 -4.79 -11.62 -3.76
CA PHE A 297 -5.66 -11.38 -4.91
C PHE A 297 -7.05 -10.87 -4.53
N VAL A 298 -7.55 -11.18 -3.32
CA VAL A 298 -8.82 -10.68 -2.80
C VAL A 298 -8.66 -9.32 -2.13
N PHE A 299 -7.56 -9.10 -1.41
CA PHE A 299 -7.33 -7.90 -0.61
C PHE A 299 -6.74 -6.74 -1.43
N MET A 300 -5.91 -7.01 -2.44
CA MET A 300 -5.30 -5.95 -3.28
C MET A 300 -6.33 -5.04 -3.96
N PRO A 301 -7.45 -5.54 -4.52
CA PRO A 301 -8.51 -4.67 -5.03
C PRO A 301 -9.06 -3.71 -3.97
N ILE A 302 -9.21 -4.14 -2.71
CA ILE A 302 -9.71 -3.29 -1.63
C ILE A 302 -8.70 -2.21 -1.26
N PHE A 303 -7.40 -2.54 -1.20
CA PHE A 303 -6.37 -1.53 -1.02
C PHE A 303 -6.34 -0.54 -2.20
N GLY A 304 -6.57 -1.01 -3.42
CA GLY A 304 -6.73 -0.15 -4.59
C GLY A 304 -7.95 0.78 -4.46
N MET A 305 -9.10 0.24 -4.07
CA MET A 305 -10.31 1.02 -3.81
C MET A 305 -10.07 2.09 -2.74
N ASN A 306 -9.39 1.75 -1.65
CA ASN A 306 -9.04 2.70 -0.60
C ASN A 306 -8.14 3.83 -1.10
N ASN A 307 -7.18 3.54 -1.98
CA ASN A 307 -6.34 4.57 -2.59
C ASN A 307 -7.16 5.57 -3.43
N GLY A 308 -8.27 5.13 -4.04
CA GLY A 308 -9.21 6.01 -4.73
C GLY A 308 -10.18 6.74 -3.80
N MET A 309 -10.58 6.11 -2.69
CA MET A 309 -11.52 6.64 -1.69
C MET A 309 -10.90 7.75 -0.81
N VAL A 310 -9.66 7.55 -0.35
CA VAL A 310 -8.97 8.47 0.58
C VAL A 310 -8.99 9.92 0.08
N PRO A 311 -8.61 10.24 -1.16
CA PRO A 311 -8.66 11.61 -1.65
C PRO A 311 -10.08 12.20 -1.69
N ILE A 312 -11.10 11.40 -1.99
CA ILE A 312 -12.51 11.84 -1.99
C ILE A 312 -12.91 12.28 -0.58
N ILE A 313 -12.62 11.46 0.43
CA ILE A 313 -12.96 11.75 1.83
C ILE A 313 -12.20 12.98 2.31
N SER A 314 -10.88 13.02 2.10
CA SER A 314 -10.02 14.11 2.56
C SER A 314 -10.41 15.44 1.91
N TYR A 315 -10.71 15.45 0.60
CA TYR A 315 -11.17 16.63 -0.12
C TYR A 315 -12.51 17.14 0.43
N ASN A 316 -13.53 16.27 0.52
CA ASN A 316 -14.85 16.67 1.00
C ASN A 316 -14.85 17.04 2.50
N TYR A 317 -13.95 16.45 3.28
CA TYR A 317 -13.69 16.89 4.66
C TYR A 317 -13.13 18.33 4.68
N GLY A 318 -12.14 18.64 3.85
CA GLY A 318 -11.61 19.99 3.69
C GLY A 318 -12.65 20.98 3.17
N ALA A 319 -13.48 20.57 2.23
CA ALA A 319 -14.57 21.34 1.65
C ALA A 319 -15.79 21.49 2.57
N ARG A 320 -15.77 20.91 3.77
CA ARG A 320 -16.88 20.92 4.76
C ARG A 320 -18.17 20.36 4.20
N LYS A 321 -18.12 19.26 3.44
CA LYS A 321 -19.26 18.55 2.86
C LYS A 321 -19.51 17.20 3.58
N PRO A 322 -20.05 17.16 4.82
CA PRO A 322 -20.14 15.96 5.65
C PRO A 322 -21.01 14.87 5.03
N GLU A 323 -22.09 15.23 4.33
CA GLU A 323 -22.96 14.25 3.69
C GLU A 323 -22.25 13.47 2.57
N ARG A 324 -21.36 14.14 1.82
CA ARG A 324 -20.53 13.49 0.81
C ARG A 324 -19.53 12.53 1.45
N VAL A 325 -18.95 12.90 2.59
CA VAL A 325 -18.04 12.04 3.37
C VAL A 325 -18.79 10.78 3.82
N LYS A 326 -19.95 10.92 4.47
CA LYS A 326 -20.78 9.79 4.93
C LYS A 326 -21.20 8.87 3.78
N LYS A 327 -21.65 9.44 2.66
CA LYS A 327 -22.04 8.69 1.47
C LYS A 327 -20.88 7.91 0.88
N THR A 328 -19.68 8.52 0.82
CA THR A 328 -18.44 7.85 0.35
C THR A 328 -18.10 6.66 1.22
N ILE A 329 -18.09 6.84 2.55
CA ILE A 329 -17.78 5.76 3.50
C ILE A 329 -18.74 4.59 3.33
N ARG A 330 -20.05 4.87 3.29
CA ARG A 330 -21.10 3.84 3.13
C ARG A 330 -20.94 3.04 1.84
N LEU A 331 -20.72 3.73 0.72
CA LEU A 331 -20.53 3.08 -0.58
C LEU A 331 -19.25 2.28 -0.63
N ALA A 332 -18.15 2.80 -0.07
CA ALA A 332 -16.87 2.08 -0.04
C ALA A 332 -16.97 0.80 0.81
N VAL A 333 -17.62 0.85 1.98
CA VAL A 333 -17.88 -0.36 2.78
C VAL A 333 -18.71 -1.36 1.99
N PHE A 334 -19.78 -0.91 1.34
CA PHE A 334 -20.64 -1.77 0.53
C PHE A 334 -19.85 -2.48 -0.59
N TYR A 335 -19.05 -1.75 -1.35
CA TYR A 335 -18.24 -2.36 -2.43
C TYR A 335 -17.14 -3.27 -1.89
N ALA A 336 -16.52 -2.91 -0.77
CA ALA A 336 -15.53 -3.78 -0.11
C ALA A 336 -16.16 -5.11 0.31
N GLU A 337 -17.35 -5.07 0.92
CA GLU A 337 -18.06 -6.28 1.33
C GLU A 337 -18.49 -7.14 0.13
N CYS A 338 -18.90 -6.52 -0.99
CA CYS A 338 -19.16 -7.27 -2.22
C CYS A 338 -17.92 -8.03 -2.73
N ILE A 339 -16.74 -7.37 -2.73
CA ILE A 339 -15.48 -8.00 -3.13
C ILE A 339 -15.10 -9.12 -2.16
N MET A 340 -15.22 -8.86 -0.86
CA MET A 340 -14.91 -9.84 0.18
C MET A 340 -15.85 -11.04 0.15
N LEU A 341 -17.13 -10.84 -0.15
CA LEU A 341 -18.09 -11.92 -0.32
C LEU A 341 -17.71 -12.83 -1.49
N VAL A 342 -17.28 -12.27 -2.60
CA VAL A 342 -16.77 -13.05 -3.74
C VAL A 342 -15.53 -13.86 -3.32
N GLY A 343 -14.58 -13.23 -2.64
CA GLY A 343 -13.41 -13.90 -2.09
C GLY A 343 -13.78 -15.03 -1.12
N PHE A 344 -14.69 -14.76 -0.20
CA PHE A 344 -15.23 -15.77 0.73
C PHE A 344 -15.82 -16.97 -0.01
N CYS A 345 -16.68 -16.74 -1.00
CA CYS A 345 -17.29 -17.82 -1.79
C CYS A 345 -16.22 -18.67 -2.51
N ILE A 346 -15.22 -18.03 -3.11
CA ILE A 346 -14.14 -18.73 -3.80
C ILE A 346 -13.36 -19.62 -2.83
N PHE A 347 -12.97 -19.10 -1.66
CA PHE A 347 -12.21 -19.84 -0.66
C PHE A 347 -13.04 -20.95 0.02
N GLN A 348 -14.34 -20.74 0.19
CA GLN A 348 -15.23 -21.70 0.83
C GLN A 348 -15.55 -22.89 -0.08
N PHE A 349 -15.82 -22.62 -1.37
CA PHE A 349 -16.34 -23.64 -2.29
C PHE A 349 -15.26 -24.27 -3.19
N LEU A 350 -14.13 -23.58 -3.41
CA LEU A 350 -13.07 -24.00 -4.33
C LEU A 350 -11.67 -24.11 -3.69
N PRO A 351 -11.52 -24.46 -2.40
CA PRO A 351 -10.20 -24.48 -1.75
C PRO A 351 -9.23 -25.46 -2.40
N ASP A 352 -9.72 -26.63 -2.83
CA ASP A 352 -8.90 -27.64 -3.50
C ASP A 352 -8.28 -27.13 -4.81
N LYS A 353 -9.07 -26.40 -5.61
CA LYS A 353 -8.60 -25.81 -6.87
C LYS A 353 -7.59 -24.67 -6.61
N LEU A 354 -7.83 -23.87 -5.59
CA LEU A 354 -6.91 -22.80 -5.22
C LEU A 354 -5.55 -23.34 -4.77
N LEU A 355 -5.54 -24.37 -3.93
CA LEU A 355 -4.31 -25.04 -3.51
C LEU A 355 -3.65 -25.80 -4.67
N GLY A 356 -4.44 -26.38 -5.57
CA GLY A 356 -3.95 -27.04 -6.78
C GLY A 356 -3.13 -26.15 -7.71
N LEU A 357 -3.38 -24.82 -7.73
CA LEU A 357 -2.57 -23.84 -8.47
C LEU A 357 -1.11 -23.78 -7.99
N PHE A 358 -0.86 -24.20 -6.75
CA PHE A 358 0.47 -24.23 -6.13
C PHE A 358 1.07 -25.67 -6.06
N ALA A 359 0.57 -26.58 -6.88
CA ALA A 359 1.02 -27.98 -6.91
C ALA A 359 1.02 -28.64 -5.51
N ALA A 360 -0.02 -28.38 -4.72
CA ALA A 360 -0.12 -28.83 -3.34
C ALA A 360 -0.08 -30.37 -3.25
N SER A 361 0.77 -30.88 -2.35
CA SER A 361 0.81 -32.31 -2.02
C SER A 361 -0.46 -32.74 -1.25
N ASN A 362 -0.72 -34.06 -1.19
CA ASN A 362 -1.84 -34.57 -0.42
C ASN A 362 -1.79 -34.15 1.05
N ALA A 363 -0.60 -34.09 1.66
CA ALA A 363 -0.40 -33.58 3.02
C ALA A 363 -0.77 -32.09 3.14
N MET A 364 -0.43 -31.30 2.14
CA MET A 364 -0.74 -29.87 2.10
C MET A 364 -2.25 -29.65 1.88
N LEU A 365 -2.92 -30.46 1.07
CA LEU A 365 -4.37 -30.41 0.89
C LEU A 365 -5.11 -30.78 2.20
N ALA A 366 -4.63 -31.79 2.93
CA ALA A 366 -5.23 -32.21 4.18
C ALA A 366 -5.28 -31.12 5.26
N ILE A 367 -4.26 -30.27 5.32
CA ILE A 367 -4.19 -29.12 6.24
C ILE A 367 -4.81 -27.87 5.59
N GLY A 368 -4.55 -27.62 4.32
CA GLY A 368 -4.89 -26.39 3.63
C GLY A 368 -6.37 -26.21 3.34
N VAL A 369 -7.09 -27.29 2.96
CA VAL A 369 -8.54 -27.20 2.69
C VAL A 369 -9.32 -26.79 3.94
N PRO A 370 -9.16 -27.44 5.10
CA PRO A 370 -9.78 -26.97 6.33
C PRO A 370 -9.31 -25.55 6.71
N ALA A 371 -8.01 -25.24 6.55
CA ALA A 371 -7.47 -23.92 6.87
C ALA A 371 -8.18 -22.82 6.08
N LEU A 372 -8.27 -22.94 4.74
CA LEU A 372 -8.92 -21.95 3.90
C LEU A 372 -10.40 -21.77 4.26
N ARG A 373 -11.11 -22.85 4.56
CA ARG A 373 -12.53 -22.80 4.96
C ARG A 373 -12.75 -22.18 6.33
N ILE A 374 -11.85 -22.42 7.29
CA ILE A 374 -11.95 -21.85 8.64
C ILE A 374 -11.57 -20.37 8.62
N ILE A 375 -10.56 -19.99 7.85
CA ILE A 375 -10.08 -18.61 7.81
C ILE A 375 -11.05 -17.71 7.03
N CYS A 376 -11.55 -18.14 5.85
CA CYS A 376 -12.25 -17.24 4.92
C CYS A 376 -13.46 -16.46 5.49
N PRO A 377 -14.22 -16.91 6.53
CA PRO A 377 -15.28 -16.11 7.11
C PRO A 377 -14.81 -14.75 7.66
N HIS A 378 -13.52 -14.62 8.05
CA HIS A 378 -13.02 -13.33 8.51
C HIS A 378 -13.01 -12.27 7.39
N PHE A 379 -13.02 -12.65 6.10
CA PHE A 379 -13.11 -11.71 4.98
C PHE A 379 -14.34 -10.80 5.10
N LEU A 380 -15.49 -11.37 5.49
CA LEU A 380 -16.74 -10.63 5.66
C LEU A 380 -16.70 -9.57 6.78
N LEU A 381 -15.72 -9.63 7.64
CA LEU A 381 -15.49 -8.64 8.69
C LEU A 381 -14.34 -7.69 8.31
N ALA A 382 -13.35 -8.21 7.57
CA ALA A 382 -12.16 -7.48 7.20
C ALA A 382 -12.43 -6.35 6.20
N GLY A 383 -13.41 -6.51 5.29
CA GLY A 383 -13.78 -5.49 4.32
C GLY A 383 -14.08 -4.15 4.96
N ALA A 384 -15.04 -4.13 5.89
CA ALA A 384 -15.38 -2.94 6.65
C ALA A 384 -14.20 -2.41 7.47
N GLY A 385 -13.46 -3.30 8.17
CA GLY A 385 -12.31 -2.91 9.00
C GLY A 385 -11.21 -2.20 8.21
N ILE A 386 -10.86 -2.70 7.01
CA ILE A 386 -9.84 -2.11 6.13
C ILE A 386 -10.31 -0.75 5.60
N VAL A 387 -11.57 -0.62 5.19
CA VAL A 387 -12.15 0.66 4.74
C VAL A 387 -12.12 1.68 5.86
N LEU A 388 -12.62 1.33 7.06
CA LEU A 388 -12.65 2.24 8.21
C LEU A 388 -11.23 2.69 8.63
N SER A 389 -10.24 1.80 8.58
CA SER A 389 -8.84 2.15 8.81
C SER A 389 -8.35 3.24 7.84
N SER A 390 -8.70 3.12 6.56
CA SER A 390 -8.35 4.13 5.55
C SER A 390 -9.13 5.44 5.73
N VAL A 391 -10.38 5.38 6.21
CA VAL A 391 -11.17 6.56 6.59
C VAL A 391 -10.48 7.34 7.71
N PHE A 392 -9.94 6.65 8.73
CA PHE A 392 -9.21 7.32 9.81
C PHE A 392 -7.99 8.07 9.29
N GLN A 393 -7.24 7.47 8.36
CA GLN A 393 -6.10 8.12 7.69
C GLN A 393 -6.55 9.34 6.88
N ALA A 394 -7.63 9.21 6.10
CA ALA A 394 -8.19 10.29 5.27
C ALA A 394 -8.62 11.51 6.10
N LEU A 395 -9.13 11.28 7.31
CA LEU A 395 -9.55 12.33 8.24
C LEU A 395 -8.41 12.84 9.14
N GLY A 396 -7.17 12.38 8.93
CA GLY A 396 -5.99 12.82 9.66
C GLY A 396 -5.75 12.11 11.00
N ASN A 397 -6.49 11.03 11.29
CA ASN A 397 -6.41 10.24 12.53
C ASN A 397 -5.63 8.92 12.33
N GLY A 398 -4.43 8.97 11.75
CA GLY A 398 -3.61 7.80 11.45
C GLY A 398 -3.29 6.92 12.67
N VAL A 399 -3.24 7.50 13.87
CA VAL A 399 -3.02 6.76 15.12
C VAL A 399 -4.14 5.74 15.39
N PHE A 400 -5.41 6.05 15.06
CA PHE A 400 -6.49 5.09 15.23
C PHE A 400 -6.32 3.89 14.31
N SER A 401 -5.90 4.10 13.06
CA SER A 401 -5.58 3.01 12.13
C SER A 401 -4.46 2.12 12.66
N LEU A 402 -3.40 2.73 13.17
CA LEU A 402 -2.27 1.99 13.78
C LEU A 402 -2.71 1.20 15.00
N THR A 403 -3.51 1.80 15.88
CA THR A 403 -4.03 1.13 17.09
C THR A 403 -4.87 -0.10 16.72
N VAL A 404 -5.77 0.03 15.75
CA VAL A 404 -6.56 -1.10 15.24
C VAL A 404 -5.64 -2.19 14.67
N SER A 405 -4.65 -1.81 13.88
CA SER A 405 -3.71 -2.76 13.25
C SER A 405 -2.87 -3.52 14.28
N ILE A 406 -2.32 -2.83 15.28
CA ILE A 406 -1.56 -3.44 16.37
C ILE A 406 -2.47 -4.36 17.19
N CYS A 407 -3.65 -3.88 17.57
CA CYS A 407 -4.61 -4.66 18.33
C CYS A 407 -4.98 -5.95 17.60
N ARG A 408 -5.34 -5.85 16.31
CA ARG A 408 -5.69 -7.01 15.49
C ARG A 408 -4.57 -8.02 15.36
N GLN A 409 -3.37 -7.57 14.96
CA GLN A 409 -2.30 -8.47 14.53
C GLN A 409 -1.39 -8.93 15.67
N LEU A 410 -1.07 -8.04 16.62
CA LEU A 410 -0.10 -8.37 17.67
C LEU A 410 -0.79 -8.71 19.00
N VAL A 411 -1.82 -7.95 19.39
CA VAL A 411 -2.44 -8.09 20.72
C VAL A 411 -3.49 -9.20 20.74
N VAL A 412 -4.19 -9.46 19.64
CA VAL A 412 -5.27 -10.47 19.59
C VAL A 412 -4.84 -11.69 18.78
N LEU A 413 -4.41 -11.53 17.52
CA LEU A 413 -4.14 -12.67 16.64
C LEU A 413 -3.04 -13.58 17.20
N ILE A 414 -1.89 -13.02 17.57
CA ILE A 414 -0.75 -13.82 18.02
C ILE A 414 -1.07 -14.54 19.36
N PRO A 415 -1.58 -13.87 20.41
CA PRO A 415 -1.96 -14.56 21.64
C PRO A 415 -3.08 -15.58 21.44
N ALA A 416 -4.10 -15.30 20.64
CA ALA A 416 -5.16 -16.24 20.33
C ALA A 416 -4.62 -17.48 19.59
N ALA A 417 -3.78 -17.28 18.58
CA ALA A 417 -3.13 -18.38 17.86
C ALA A 417 -2.25 -19.24 18.79
N TRP A 418 -1.49 -18.58 19.67
CA TRP A 418 -0.66 -19.27 20.66
C TRP A 418 -1.49 -20.07 21.66
N LEU A 419 -2.58 -19.50 22.19
CA LEU A 419 -3.48 -20.21 23.10
C LEU A 419 -4.15 -21.41 22.41
N LEU A 420 -4.66 -21.21 21.20
CA LEU A 420 -5.32 -22.25 20.41
C LEU A 420 -4.32 -23.35 19.98
N SER A 421 -3.04 -23.02 19.79
CA SER A 421 -2.01 -24.01 19.49
C SER A 421 -1.79 -25.01 20.62
N ARG A 422 -2.13 -24.65 21.87
CA ARG A 422 -2.04 -25.54 23.05
C ARG A 422 -3.03 -26.71 23.03
N THR A 423 -4.05 -26.64 22.16
CA THR A 423 -4.97 -27.77 21.96
C THR A 423 -4.33 -28.96 21.25
N GLY A 424 -3.16 -28.76 20.60
CA GLY A 424 -2.47 -29.77 19.80
C GLY A 424 -3.04 -29.96 18.38
N GLU A 425 -4.10 -29.23 18.00
CA GLU A 425 -4.73 -29.29 16.70
C GLU A 425 -4.45 -28.03 15.86
N VAL A 426 -3.80 -28.18 14.69
CA VAL A 426 -3.48 -27.05 13.81
C VAL A 426 -4.73 -26.32 13.32
N ASN A 427 -5.85 -27.03 13.13
CA ASN A 427 -7.11 -26.41 12.68
C ASN A 427 -7.67 -25.39 13.69
N MET A 428 -7.39 -25.56 14.97
CA MET A 428 -7.81 -24.60 15.99
C MET A 428 -7.08 -23.27 15.85
N VAL A 429 -5.82 -23.28 15.42
CA VAL A 429 -5.01 -22.05 15.24
C VAL A 429 -5.64 -21.11 14.22
N TRP A 430 -6.28 -21.63 13.19
CA TRP A 430 -6.91 -20.82 12.15
C TRP A 430 -8.09 -19.97 12.63
N TRP A 431 -8.75 -20.37 13.72
CA TRP A 431 -9.82 -19.58 14.34
C TRP A 431 -9.33 -18.25 14.92
N ALA A 432 -8.03 -18.13 15.20
CA ALA A 432 -7.44 -16.89 15.69
C ALA A 432 -7.68 -15.71 14.73
N PHE A 433 -7.76 -15.96 13.42
CA PHE A 433 -8.03 -14.91 12.41
C PHE A 433 -9.43 -14.32 12.59
N ILE A 434 -10.44 -15.16 12.82
CA ILE A 434 -11.82 -14.71 13.05
C ILE A 434 -11.91 -13.92 14.35
N ILE A 435 -11.30 -14.44 15.44
CA ILE A 435 -11.29 -13.76 16.74
C ILE A 435 -10.65 -12.38 16.61
N ALA A 436 -9.50 -12.30 15.95
CA ALA A 436 -8.80 -11.04 15.74
C ALA A 436 -9.62 -10.04 14.93
N GLU A 437 -10.33 -10.51 13.91
CA GLU A 437 -11.11 -9.64 13.04
C GLU A 437 -12.39 -9.11 13.73
N VAL A 438 -13.05 -9.93 14.53
CA VAL A 438 -14.20 -9.50 15.35
C VAL A 438 -13.80 -8.37 16.31
N VAL A 439 -12.67 -8.52 17.02
CA VAL A 439 -12.17 -7.49 17.95
C VAL A 439 -11.75 -6.24 17.17
N SER A 440 -11.06 -6.41 16.04
CA SER A 440 -10.63 -5.32 15.15
C SER A 440 -11.81 -4.49 14.64
N LEU A 441 -12.86 -5.16 14.15
CA LEU A 441 -14.06 -4.49 13.65
C LEU A 441 -14.79 -3.76 14.79
N ALA A 442 -14.95 -4.39 15.96
CA ALA A 442 -15.57 -3.76 17.11
C ALA A 442 -14.82 -2.47 17.51
N LEU A 443 -13.49 -2.53 17.60
CA LEU A 443 -12.65 -1.36 17.89
C LEU A 443 -12.75 -0.29 16.81
N SER A 444 -12.79 -0.68 15.53
CA SER A 444 -12.96 0.24 14.40
C SER A 444 -14.31 0.96 14.45
N LEU A 445 -15.39 0.27 14.83
CA LEU A 445 -16.71 0.87 14.99
C LEU A 445 -16.74 1.86 16.16
N VAL A 446 -16.09 1.54 17.29
CA VAL A 446 -15.96 2.48 18.44
C VAL A 446 -15.22 3.75 18.00
N PHE A 447 -14.08 3.61 17.28
CA PHE A 447 -13.35 4.77 16.78
C PHE A 447 -14.15 5.55 15.73
N MET A 448 -14.89 4.86 14.86
CA MET A 448 -15.75 5.51 13.89
C MET A 448 -16.88 6.30 14.56
N ALA A 449 -17.51 5.76 15.59
CA ALA A 449 -18.51 6.47 16.38
C ALA A 449 -17.93 7.72 17.05
N ARG A 450 -16.70 7.61 17.59
CA ARG A 450 -15.97 8.76 18.14
C ARG A 450 -15.69 9.83 17.08
N ILE A 451 -15.14 9.45 15.93
CA ILE A 451 -14.86 10.36 14.81
C ILE A 451 -16.15 11.00 14.30
N ASN A 452 -17.24 10.24 14.18
CA ASN A 452 -18.52 10.79 13.76
C ASN A 452 -18.96 11.94 14.69
N ARG A 453 -18.86 11.74 16.02
CA ARG A 453 -19.25 12.74 17.03
C ARG A 453 -18.30 13.92 17.09
N THR A 454 -16.98 13.71 16.97
CA THR A 454 -15.98 14.76 17.21
C THR A 454 -15.53 15.49 15.93
N VAL A 455 -15.70 14.87 14.77
CA VAL A 455 -15.16 15.38 13.49
C VAL A 455 -16.30 15.63 12.49
N ILE A 456 -17.17 14.64 12.23
CA ILE A 456 -18.14 14.71 11.12
C ILE A 456 -19.37 15.55 11.51
N VAL A 457 -19.96 15.33 12.69
CA VAL A 457 -21.14 16.08 13.17
C VAL A 457 -20.86 17.58 13.33
N PRO A 458 -19.73 18.01 13.94
CA PRO A 458 -19.44 19.44 14.05
C PRO A 458 -19.21 20.15 12.71
N LEU A 459 -18.94 19.40 11.62
CA LEU A 459 -18.87 19.97 10.28
C LEU A 459 -20.25 20.32 9.73
N SER A 460 -21.28 19.51 10.03
CA SER A 460 -22.68 19.80 9.62
C SER A 460 -23.21 21.03 10.36
N GLU A 461 -23.01 21.12 11.68
CA GLU A 461 -23.47 22.26 12.49
C GLU A 461 -22.86 23.60 12.05
N LYS A 462 -21.58 23.59 11.64
CA LYS A 462 -20.92 24.78 11.10
C LYS A 462 -21.36 25.14 9.69
N GLN A 463 -21.87 24.21 8.93
CA GLN A 463 -22.45 24.45 7.60
C GLN A 463 -23.83 25.09 7.73
N ASP A 464 -24.68 24.58 8.63
CA ASP A 464 -26.03 25.09 8.89
C ASP A 464 -25.99 26.50 9.51
N ALA A 465 -24.93 26.81 10.29
CA ALA A 465 -24.73 28.16 10.87
C ALA A 465 -24.18 29.19 9.87
N ALA A 466 -23.75 28.77 8.68
CA ALA A 466 -23.19 29.62 7.63
C ALA A 466 -24.17 29.89 6.47
N VAL A 467 -25.35 29.26 6.49
CA VAL A 467 -26.49 29.49 5.61
C VAL A 467 -27.53 30.36 6.30
#